data_3fc5e8179bf81708f2b601bcca1583e5
#
_entry.id   3fc5e8179bf81708f2b601bcca1583e5
#
_cell.length_a   1.000
_cell.length_b   1.000
_cell.length_c   1.000
_cell.angle_alpha   90.00
_cell.angle_beta   90.00
_cell.angle_gamma   90.00
#
_symmetry.space_group_name_H-M   'P 1'
#
loop_
_entity.id
_entity.type
_entity.pdbx_description
1 polymer ?
#
loop_
_entity_poly.entity_id
_entity_poly.type
_entity_poly.pdbx_seq_one_letter_code
_entity_poly.pdbx_strand_id
1 'polypeptide(L)'
;TLAHEGYPGHLYQTMFFESTDPDPVRSILNFGGYVEGWATYAEMCSYYLMPLSKTQAAILQKNSSVILALYALADMGIHYEGWSRMDTVEFYARYGIKDAETVNKIYDLILGSPGNYLKYYIGYVKFLELKKEWIKSGNQSQKEFHQAVLSVGPAPFEIVGKYFSLVSAQ
;
A
#
# COMPACT_ATOMS: atom_id res chain seq x y z
N THR A 1 4.75 -9.13 7.66
CA THR A 1 5.41 -9.93 6.58
C THR A 1 4.52 -11.07 6.08
N LEU A 2 4.06 -12.05 6.92
CA LEU A 2 3.24 -13.18 6.43
C LEU A 2 1.94 -12.74 5.74
N ALA A 3 1.25 -11.75 6.30
CA ALA A 3 0.03 -11.21 5.71
C ALA A 3 0.31 -10.40 4.43
N HIS A 4 1.50 -9.84 4.29
CA HIS A 4 1.93 -9.10 3.11
C HIS A 4 2.31 -10.05 1.97
N GLU A 5 3.23 -10.99 2.22
CA GLU A 5 3.75 -11.89 1.18
C GLU A 5 2.79 -13.03 0.84
N GLY A 6 2.10 -13.58 1.85
CA GLY A 6 1.24 -14.76 1.70
C GLY A 6 -0.23 -14.42 1.58
N TYR A 7 -1.00 -14.84 2.61
CA TYR A 7 -2.44 -14.62 2.68
C TYR A 7 -2.76 -13.58 3.76
N PRO A 8 -3.53 -12.53 3.42
CA PRO A 8 -4.25 -12.25 2.16
C PRO A 8 -3.50 -11.31 1.19
N GLY A 9 -2.18 -11.19 1.29
CA GLY A 9 -1.33 -10.31 0.49
C GLY A 9 -1.02 -10.82 -0.93
N HIS A 10 0.26 -10.75 -1.34
CA HIS A 10 0.71 -11.01 -2.72
C HIS A 10 0.30 -12.37 -3.28
N LEU A 11 0.50 -13.46 -2.51
CA LEU A 11 0.13 -14.79 -2.99
C LEU A 11 -1.37 -14.88 -3.29
N TYR A 12 -2.19 -14.40 -2.36
CA TYR A 12 -3.65 -14.44 -2.55
C TYR A 12 -4.10 -13.53 -3.69
N GLN A 13 -3.54 -12.32 -3.79
CA GLN A 13 -3.81 -11.38 -4.89
C GLN A 13 -3.58 -12.03 -6.25
N THR A 14 -2.43 -12.66 -6.43
CA THR A 14 -2.03 -13.31 -7.70
C THR A 14 -2.95 -14.48 -8.00
N MET A 15 -3.11 -15.41 -7.05
CA MET A 15 -3.96 -16.59 -7.23
C MET A 15 -5.42 -16.23 -7.50
N PHE A 16 -5.95 -15.20 -6.82
CA PHE A 16 -7.32 -14.75 -7.04
C PHE A 16 -7.48 -14.18 -8.46
N PHE A 17 -6.57 -13.30 -8.88
CA PHE A 17 -6.65 -12.69 -10.21
C PHE A 17 -6.52 -13.73 -11.31
N GLU A 18 -5.56 -14.65 -11.21
CA GLU A 18 -5.40 -15.77 -12.19
C GLU A 18 -6.67 -16.64 -12.26
N SER A 19 -7.38 -16.82 -11.15
CA SER A 19 -8.64 -17.59 -11.15
C SER A 19 -9.79 -16.92 -11.92
N THR A 20 -9.65 -15.64 -12.29
CA THR A 20 -10.62 -14.93 -13.13
C THR A 20 -10.42 -15.15 -14.64
N ASP A 21 -9.44 -15.96 -15.02
CA ASP A 21 -9.04 -16.21 -16.42
C ASP A 21 -8.79 -14.91 -17.22
N PRO A 22 -7.86 -14.05 -16.74
CA PRO A 22 -7.61 -12.76 -17.35
C PRO A 22 -7.01 -12.91 -18.77
N ASP A 23 -7.26 -11.90 -19.63
CA ASP A 23 -6.60 -11.81 -20.92
C ASP A 23 -5.08 -11.94 -20.78
N PRO A 24 -4.39 -12.79 -21.57
CA PRO A 24 -2.94 -12.99 -21.47
C PRO A 24 -2.09 -11.71 -21.52
N VAL A 25 -2.56 -10.65 -22.17
CA VAL A 25 -1.88 -9.35 -22.18
C VAL A 25 -1.71 -8.77 -20.78
N ARG A 26 -2.57 -9.15 -19.84
CA ARG A 26 -2.51 -8.67 -18.44
C ARG A 26 -1.27 -9.17 -17.70
N SER A 27 -0.67 -10.30 -18.11
CA SER A 27 0.53 -10.86 -17.49
C SER A 27 1.80 -10.01 -17.72
N ILE A 28 1.82 -9.19 -18.76
CA ILE A 28 2.94 -8.29 -19.07
C ILE A 28 2.75 -6.88 -18.50
N LEU A 29 1.60 -6.58 -17.91
CA LEU A 29 1.32 -5.29 -17.30
C LEU A 29 1.71 -5.30 -15.82
N ASN A 30 2.49 -4.30 -15.42
CA ASN A 30 2.91 -4.16 -14.02
C ASN A 30 2.47 -2.78 -13.49
N PHE A 31 1.70 -2.82 -12.42
CA PHE A 31 1.25 -1.63 -11.69
C PHE A 31 1.67 -1.74 -10.22
N GLY A 32 2.96 -1.46 -9.96
CA GLY A 32 3.57 -1.64 -8.63
C GLY A 32 2.79 -0.99 -7.49
N GLY A 33 2.19 0.19 -7.72
CA GLY A 33 1.34 0.85 -6.72
C GLY A 33 0.09 0.04 -6.37
N TYR A 34 -0.51 -0.67 -7.34
CA TYR A 34 -1.62 -1.59 -7.06
C TYR A 34 -1.13 -2.83 -6.32
N VAL A 35 -0.06 -3.47 -6.80
CA VAL A 35 0.46 -4.72 -6.24
C VAL A 35 0.90 -4.54 -4.79
N GLU A 36 1.80 -3.59 -4.54
CA GLU A 36 2.31 -3.29 -3.20
C GLU A 36 1.24 -2.64 -2.31
N GLY A 37 0.40 -1.81 -2.90
CA GLY A 37 -0.70 -1.16 -2.20
C GLY A 37 -1.71 -2.15 -1.63
N TRP A 38 -2.09 -3.20 -2.39
CA TRP A 38 -2.94 -4.27 -1.90
C TRP A 38 -2.29 -5.03 -0.76
N ALA A 39 -1.05 -5.49 -0.93
CA ALA A 39 -0.35 -6.26 0.10
C ALA A 39 -0.17 -5.46 1.39
N THR A 40 0.14 -4.15 1.28
CA THR A 40 0.22 -3.24 2.42
C THR A 40 -1.16 -3.05 3.06
N TYR A 41 -2.22 -2.87 2.28
CA TYR A 41 -3.59 -2.76 2.80
C TYR A 41 -4.00 -4.03 3.55
N ALA A 42 -3.70 -5.21 3.00
CA ALA A 42 -3.97 -6.50 3.63
C ALA A 42 -3.18 -6.68 4.93
N GLU A 43 -1.91 -6.30 4.94
CA GLU A 43 -1.07 -6.30 6.15
C GLU A 43 -1.65 -5.37 7.23
N MET A 44 -2.06 -4.16 6.87
CA MET A 44 -2.68 -3.23 7.81
C MET A 44 -4.01 -3.75 8.38
N CYS A 45 -4.80 -4.46 7.58
CA CYS A 45 -6.01 -5.12 8.04
C CYS A 45 -5.72 -6.29 8.99
N SER A 46 -4.60 -6.99 8.79
CA SER A 46 -4.25 -8.19 9.58
C SER A 46 -4.03 -7.90 11.06
N TYR A 47 -3.65 -6.66 11.45
CA TYR A 47 -3.52 -6.28 12.85
C TYR A 47 -4.83 -6.48 13.63
N TYR A 48 -5.98 -6.31 12.97
CA TYR A 48 -7.30 -6.48 13.59
C TYR A 48 -7.77 -7.94 13.67
N LEU A 49 -7.04 -8.85 13.02
CA LEU A 49 -7.29 -10.31 13.08
C LEU A 49 -6.43 -11.01 14.15
N MET A 50 -5.48 -10.29 14.75
CA MET A 50 -4.63 -10.81 15.81
C MET A 50 -5.39 -10.83 17.15
N PRO A 51 -4.96 -11.66 18.14
CA PRO A 51 -5.55 -11.69 19.48
C PRO A 51 -5.13 -10.44 20.31
N LEU A 52 -5.46 -9.28 19.80
CA LEU A 52 -5.15 -7.96 20.37
C LEU A 52 -6.46 -7.22 20.67
N SER A 53 -6.43 -6.30 21.64
CA SER A 53 -7.51 -5.33 21.78
C SER A 53 -7.56 -4.42 20.54
N LYS A 54 -8.74 -3.88 20.24
CA LYS A 54 -8.91 -2.92 19.11
C LYS A 54 -7.95 -1.74 19.19
N THR A 55 -7.69 -1.25 20.41
CA THR A 55 -6.74 -0.14 20.62
C THR A 55 -5.32 -0.55 20.29
N GLN A 56 -4.87 -1.72 20.73
CA GLN A 56 -3.53 -2.22 20.41
C GLN A 56 -3.36 -2.45 18.90
N ALA A 57 -4.34 -3.08 18.26
CA ALA A 57 -4.33 -3.27 16.81
C ALA A 57 -4.25 -1.93 16.06
N ALA A 58 -5.04 -0.94 16.47
CA ALA A 58 -5.02 0.40 15.89
C ALA A 58 -3.67 1.11 16.07
N ILE A 59 -3.05 1.01 17.25
CA ILE A 59 -1.73 1.60 17.51
C ILE A 59 -0.68 0.98 16.59
N LEU A 60 -0.62 -0.34 16.49
CA LEU A 60 0.35 -1.04 15.64
C LEU A 60 0.13 -0.69 14.17
N GLN A 61 -1.11 -0.71 13.69
CA GLN A 61 -1.46 -0.33 12.32
C GLN A 61 -1.05 1.12 12.01
N LYS A 62 -1.34 2.06 12.92
CA LYS A 62 -0.96 3.47 12.75
C LYS A 62 0.55 3.66 12.77
N ASN A 63 1.25 2.97 13.67
CA ASN A 63 2.72 3.03 13.71
C ASN A 63 3.33 2.55 12.39
N SER A 64 2.90 1.41 11.87
CA SER A 64 3.37 0.89 10.57
C SER A 64 3.05 1.84 9.42
N SER A 65 1.85 2.44 9.42
CA SER A 65 1.45 3.42 8.42
C SER A 65 2.31 4.69 8.47
N VAL A 66 2.64 5.20 9.68
CA VAL A 66 3.53 6.36 9.84
C VAL A 66 4.94 6.06 9.33
N ILE A 67 5.48 4.89 9.66
CA ILE A 67 6.81 4.48 9.19
C ILE A 67 6.86 4.48 7.66
N LEU A 68 5.88 3.85 7.00
CA LEU A 68 5.81 3.85 5.53
C LEU A 68 5.64 5.26 4.95
N ALA A 69 4.86 6.12 5.60
CA ALA A 69 4.72 7.53 5.20
C ALA A 69 6.05 8.27 5.26
N LEU A 70 6.84 8.06 6.32
CA LEU A 70 8.15 8.70 6.45
C LEU A 70 9.13 8.22 5.37
N TYR A 71 9.11 6.93 5.03
CA TYR A 71 9.91 6.42 3.92
C TYR A 71 9.47 7.01 2.57
N ALA A 72 8.16 7.11 2.32
CA ALA A 72 7.63 7.71 1.09
C ALA A 72 7.98 9.20 0.97
N LEU A 73 7.91 9.95 2.08
CA LEU A 73 8.30 11.36 2.12
C LEU A 73 9.81 11.54 1.89
N ALA A 74 10.64 10.68 2.49
CA ALA A 74 12.08 10.70 2.26
C ALA A 74 12.44 10.33 0.82
N ASP A 75 11.72 9.37 0.20
CA ASP A 75 11.88 9.02 -1.22
C ASP A 75 11.62 10.24 -2.12
N MET A 76 10.54 10.97 -1.87
CA MET A 76 10.26 12.23 -2.58
C MET A 76 11.34 13.30 -2.30
N GLY A 77 11.73 13.48 -1.05
CA GLY A 77 12.76 14.44 -0.65
C GLY A 77 14.09 14.17 -1.34
N ILE A 78 14.54 12.92 -1.36
CA ILE A 78 15.82 12.53 -1.96
C ILE A 78 15.78 12.66 -3.49
N HIS A 79 14.74 12.13 -4.15
CA HIS A 79 14.74 12.01 -5.60
C HIS A 79 14.12 13.20 -6.33
N TYR A 80 13.22 13.94 -5.69
CA TYR A 80 12.57 15.11 -6.31
C TYR A 80 13.10 16.44 -5.78
N GLU A 81 13.34 16.55 -4.46
CA GLU A 81 13.82 17.79 -3.84
C GLU A 81 15.35 17.84 -3.68
N GLY A 82 16.04 16.73 -3.94
CA GLY A 82 17.51 16.65 -3.88
C GLY A 82 18.08 16.65 -2.47
N TRP A 83 17.37 16.09 -1.49
CA TRP A 83 17.85 16.00 -0.12
C TRP A 83 19.17 15.27 -0.02
N SER A 84 20.10 15.89 0.71
CA SER A 84 21.33 15.25 1.13
C SER A 84 21.10 14.29 2.31
N ARG A 85 22.15 13.55 2.69
CA ARG A 85 22.13 12.73 3.92
C ARG A 85 21.79 13.57 5.15
N MET A 86 22.32 14.79 5.22
CA MET A 86 22.09 15.68 6.36
C MET A 86 20.63 16.11 6.43
N ASP A 87 20.03 16.52 5.31
CA ASP A 87 18.60 16.88 5.24
C ASP A 87 17.73 15.71 5.67
N THR A 88 18.09 14.48 5.25
CA THR A 88 17.37 13.27 5.61
C THR A 88 17.49 12.97 7.12
N VAL A 89 18.67 13.15 7.71
CA VAL A 89 18.88 13.02 9.18
C VAL A 89 18.02 14.04 9.93
N GLU A 90 18.02 15.30 9.50
CA GLU A 90 17.20 16.34 10.11
C GLU A 90 15.71 16.07 9.98
N PHE A 91 15.26 15.57 8.81
CA PHE A 91 13.89 15.16 8.61
C PHE A 91 13.46 14.08 9.62
N TYR A 92 14.19 12.97 9.70
CA TYR A 92 13.84 11.86 10.60
C TYR A 92 13.96 12.25 12.08
N ALA A 93 14.89 13.15 12.44
CA ALA A 93 15.05 13.64 13.82
C ALA A 93 13.79 14.35 14.34
N ARG A 94 13.02 15.04 13.47
CA ARG A 94 11.74 15.68 13.83
C ARG A 94 10.68 14.68 14.28
N TYR A 95 10.79 13.43 13.84
CA TYR A 95 9.91 12.33 14.22
C TYR A 95 10.51 11.40 15.29
N GLY A 96 11.59 11.84 15.95
CA GLY A 96 12.21 11.13 17.07
C GLY A 96 13.23 10.06 16.65
N ILE A 97 13.51 9.88 15.36
CA ILE A 97 14.52 8.95 14.84
C ILE A 97 15.84 9.72 14.73
N LYS A 98 16.67 9.63 15.79
CA LYS A 98 17.87 10.46 15.97
C LYS A 98 19.19 9.73 15.68
N ASP A 99 19.14 8.41 15.48
CA ASP A 99 20.34 7.63 15.15
C ASP A 99 20.76 7.88 13.70
N ALA A 100 21.79 8.70 13.53
CA ALA A 100 22.28 9.09 12.21
C ALA A 100 22.82 7.89 11.40
N GLU A 101 23.36 6.84 12.05
CA GLU A 101 23.84 5.65 11.34
C GLU A 101 22.66 4.92 10.69
N THR A 102 21.59 4.70 11.44
CA THR A 102 20.35 4.10 10.93
C THR A 102 19.75 4.93 9.79
N VAL A 103 19.68 6.26 9.95
CA VAL A 103 19.12 7.13 8.90
C VAL A 103 20.00 7.14 7.65
N ASN A 104 21.31 7.07 7.78
CA ASN A 104 22.20 6.94 6.61
C ASN A 104 21.99 5.64 5.85
N LYS A 105 21.73 4.52 6.53
CA LYS A 105 21.37 3.25 5.90
C LYS A 105 20.03 3.35 5.16
N ILE A 106 19.05 4.04 5.75
CA ILE A 106 17.76 4.33 5.10
C ILE A 106 17.96 5.19 3.85
N TYR A 107 18.80 6.23 3.93
CA TYR A 107 19.14 7.08 2.79
C TYR A 107 19.71 6.26 1.63
N ASP A 108 20.71 5.40 1.90
CA ASP A 108 21.33 4.57 0.88
C ASP A 108 20.34 3.59 0.24
N LEU A 109 19.46 3.00 1.05
CA LEU A 109 18.42 2.09 0.60
C LEU A 109 17.43 2.81 -0.34
N ILE A 110 16.97 4.00 0.04
CA ILE A 110 16.05 4.81 -0.77
C ILE A 110 16.74 5.29 -2.03
N LEU A 111 17.97 5.81 -1.93
CA LEU A 111 18.73 6.30 -3.08
C LEU A 111 18.93 5.23 -4.17
N GLY A 112 19.12 3.97 -3.75
CA GLY A 112 19.25 2.83 -4.67
C GLY A 112 17.96 2.35 -5.32
N SER A 113 16.79 2.86 -4.91
CA SER A 113 15.48 2.38 -5.39
C SER A 113 14.46 3.51 -5.51
N PRO A 114 14.61 4.41 -6.50
CA PRO A 114 13.74 5.57 -6.67
C PRO A 114 12.26 5.20 -6.81
N GLY A 115 11.40 5.88 -6.04
CA GLY A 115 9.95 5.70 -6.07
C GLY A 115 9.46 4.38 -5.46
N ASN A 116 10.34 3.57 -4.87
CA ASN A 116 9.96 2.27 -4.35
C ASN A 116 8.95 2.40 -3.20
N TYR A 117 9.23 3.27 -2.24
CA TYR A 117 8.37 3.41 -1.06
C TYR A 117 7.04 4.13 -1.35
N LEU A 118 6.97 4.88 -2.45
CA LEU A 118 5.71 5.45 -2.94
C LEU A 118 4.71 4.36 -3.35
N LYS A 119 5.17 3.26 -3.94
CA LYS A 119 4.29 2.13 -4.33
C LYS A 119 3.54 1.58 -3.11
N TYR A 120 4.24 1.40 -1.99
CA TYR A 120 3.66 0.89 -0.74
C TYR A 120 2.67 1.86 -0.13
N TYR A 121 3.12 3.07 0.20
CA TYR A 121 2.30 4.00 0.97
C TYR A 121 1.17 4.63 0.15
N ILE A 122 1.49 5.16 -1.04
CA ILE A 122 0.47 5.76 -1.91
C ILE A 122 -0.51 4.68 -2.39
N GLY A 123 0.00 3.49 -2.76
CA GLY A 123 -0.85 2.36 -3.10
C GLY A 123 -1.83 2.00 -1.98
N TYR A 124 -1.36 1.90 -0.74
CA TYR A 124 -2.19 1.68 0.43
C TYR A 124 -3.27 2.76 0.60
N VAL A 125 -2.90 4.04 0.49
CA VAL A 125 -3.83 5.16 0.59
C VAL A 125 -4.90 5.08 -0.51
N LYS A 126 -4.51 4.72 -1.73
CA LYS A 126 -5.45 4.53 -2.84
C LYS A 126 -6.47 3.41 -2.60
N PHE A 127 -6.06 2.29 -2.00
CA PHE A 127 -7.01 1.25 -1.58
C PHE A 127 -7.97 1.73 -0.49
N LEU A 128 -7.53 2.57 0.44
CA LEU A 128 -8.42 3.20 1.42
C LEU A 128 -9.42 4.17 0.77
N GLU A 129 -8.98 4.94 -0.23
CA GLU A 129 -9.86 5.82 -1.01
C GLU A 129 -10.91 5.01 -1.77
N LEU A 130 -10.51 3.97 -2.50
CA LEU A 130 -11.44 3.07 -3.20
C LEU A 130 -12.46 2.43 -2.25
N LYS A 131 -12.01 1.97 -1.08
CA LYS A 131 -12.91 1.42 -0.06
C LYS A 131 -13.91 2.46 0.44
N LYS A 132 -13.46 3.69 0.64
CA LYS A 132 -14.34 4.80 1.06
C LYS A 132 -15.40 5.10 0.01
N GLU A 133 -15.03 5.10 -1.28
CA GLU A 133 -15.99 5.30 -2.37
C GLU A 133 -16.98 4.12 -2.48
N TRP A 134 -16.50 2.88 -2.32
CA TRP A 134 -17.33 1.69 -2.27
C TRP A 134 -18.41 1.76 -1.20
N ILE A 135 -18.04 2.20 0.02
CA ILE A 135 -18.99 2.36 1.12
C ILE A 135 -19.99 3.50 0.84
N LYS A 136 -19.55 4.61 0.26
CA LYS A 136 -20.42 5.74 -0.11
C LYS A 136 -21.45 5.38 -1.18
N SER A 137 -21.15 4.45 -2.07
CA SER A 137 -22.10 3.96 -3.07
C SER A 137 -23.20 3.05 -2.51
N GLY A 138 -23.26 2.87 -1.20
CA GLY A 138 -24.26 2.04 -0.51
C GLY A 138 -23.83 0.60 -0.23
N ASN A 139 -22.66 0.19 -0.72
CA ASN A 139 -22.11 -1.13 -0.46
C ASN A 139 -21.37 -1.15 0.88
N GLN A 140 -21.70 -2.07 1.77
CA GLN A 140 -21.08 -2.16 3.09
C GLN A 140 -20.20 -3.41 3.27
N SER A 141 -20.27 -4.36 2.36
CA SER A 141 -19.52 -5.60 2.43
C SER A 141 -18.06 -5.42 2.10
N GLN A 142 -17.20 -5.59 3.10
CA GLN A 142 -15.73 -5.59 2.89
C GLN A 142 -15.29 -6.76 2.00
N LYS A 143 -15.96 -7.91 2.09
CA LYS A 143 -15.67 -9.07 1.26
C LYS A 143 -15.93 -8.76 -0.22
N GLU A 144 -17.06 -8.13 -0.52
CA GLU A 144 -17.41 -7.74 -1.90
C GLU A 144 -16.45 -6.68 -2.44
N PHE A 145 -16.05 -5.70 -1.62
CA PHE A 145 -14.99 -4.76 -1.97
C PHE A 145 -13.69 -5.50 -2.36
N HIS A 146 -13.24 -6.45 -1.53
CA HIS A 146 -12.02 -7.21 -1.81
C HIS A 146 -12.16 -8.03 -3.10
N GLN A 147 -13.29 -8.70 -3.29
CA GLN A 147 -13.56 -9.45 -4.53
C GLN A 147 -13.54 -8.53 -5.76
N ALA A 148 -14.20 -7.38 -5.68
CA ALA A 148 -14.26 -6.44 -6.78
C ALA A 148 -12.86 -5.92 -7.17
N VAL A 149 -12.06 -5.44 -6.22
CA VAL A 149 -10.70 -4.94 -6.52
C VAL A 149 -9.81 -6.04 -7.07
N LEU A 150 -9.82 -7.23 -6.47
CA LEU A 150 -8.97 -8.35 -6.89
C LEU A 150 -9.37 -8.91 -8.27
N SER A 151 -10.66 -8.87 -8.62
CA SER A 151 -11.13 -9.27 -9.96
C SER A 151 -10.65 -8.33 -11.07
N VAL A 152 -10.53 -7.02 -10.77
CA VAL A 152 -9.92 -6.07 -11.71
C VAL A 152 -8.44 -6.41 -11.93
N GLY A 153 -7.76 -6.84 -10.88
CA GLY A 153 -6.34 -7.14 -10.88
C GLY A 153 -5.46 -5.89 -11.07
N PRO A 154 -4.13 -6.08 -11.25
CA PRO A 154 -3.20 -4.97 -11.37
C PRO A 154 -3.55 -4.01 -12.48
N ALA A 155 -3.91 -2.78 -12.12
CA ALA A 155 -4.29 -1.70 -13.03
C ALA A 155 -4.05 -0.33 -12.38
N PRO A 156 -3.96 0.77 -13.16
CA PRO A 156 -4.00 2.12 -12.63
C PRO A 156 -5.26 2.34 -11.79
N PHE A 157 -5.13 3.03 -10.66
CA PHE A 157 -6.24 3.24 -9.72
C PHE A 157 -7.44 3.96 -10.34
N GLU A 158 -7.21 4.81 -11.33
CA GLU A 158 -8.28 5.46 -12.10
C GLU A 158 -9.14 4.45 -12.87
N ILE A 159 -8.52 3.41 -13.42
CA ILE A 159 -9.22 2.33 -14.12
C ILE A 159 -10.01 1.48 -13.13
N VAL A 160 -9.40 1.13 -11.98
CA VAL A 160 -10.07 0.38 -10.92
C VAL A 160 -11.31 1.14 -10.42
N GLY A 161 -11.19 2.46 -10.20
CA GLY A 161 -12.32 3.30 -9.77
C GLY A 161 -13.45 3.39 -10.80
N LYS A 162 -13.12 3.47 -12.10
CA LYS A 162 -14.13 3.44 -13.18
C LYS A 162 -14.87 2.10 -13.21
N TYR A 163 -14.17 0.99 -13.02
CA TYR A 163 -14.80 -0.33 -12.97
C TYR A 163 -15.82 -0.44 -11.83
N PHE A 164 -15.52 0.12 -10.65
CA PHE A 164 -16.47 0.17 -9.54
C PHE A 164 -17.74 0.93 -9.86
N SER A 165 -17.63 2.05 -10.56
CA SER A 165 -18.78 2.83 -10.98
C SER A 165 -19.70 2.05 -11.92
N LEU A 166 -19.16 1.17 -12.74
CA LEU A 166 -19.92 0.29 -13.65
C LEU A 166 -20.63 -0.84 -12.89
N VAL A 167 -19.97 -1.43 -11.88
CA VAL A 167 -20.54 -2.53 -11.08
C VAL A 167 -21.61 -2.02 -10.11
N SER A 168 -21.47 -0.79 -9.59
CA SER A 168 -22.45 -0.18 -8.68
C SER A 168 -23.72 0.29 -9.39
N ALA A 169 -23.73 0.35 -10.73
CA ALA A 169 -24.87 0.80 -11.54
C ALA A 169 -25.77 -0.36 -12.04
N GLN A 170 -25.41 -1.59 -11.71
CA GLN A 170 -26.19 -2.81 -11.98
C GLN A 170 -26.92 -3.30 -10.72
#